data_6557ee01aa1c46e0736988ae946b9a4d
#
_entry.id   6557ee01aa1c46e0736988ae946b9a4d
#
_cell.length_a   1.000
_cell.length_b   1.000
_cell.length_c   1.000
_cell.angle_alpha   90.00
_cell.angle_beta   90.00
_cell.angle_gamma   90.00
#
_symmetry.space_group_name_H-M   'P 1'
#
loop_
_entity.id
_entity.type
_entity.pdbx_description
1 polymer ?
#
loop_
_entity_poly.entity_id
_entity_poly.type
_entity_poly.pdbx_seq_one_letter_code
_entity_poly.pdbx_strand_id
1 'polypeptide(L)'
;MSSPIKIPLNHYQKNLLEQKELTSMVEPEIKIALSAIFSKGEPYTLCMDPMDLENLIEMIYNLANHEIKNSRLGKQFEQLCAYLEKYLDEE
;
A
#
# COMPACT_ATOMS: atom_id res chain seq x y z
N MET A 1 21.97 -2.65 7.07
CA MET A 1 20.95 -2.46 6.02
C MET A 1 19.86 -3.49 6.14
N SER A 2 18.63 -3.04 6.20
CA SER A 2 17.51 -3.97 6.24
C SER A 2 17.15 -4.39 4.82
N SER A 3 16.76 -5.66 4.67
CA SER A 3 16.30 -6.16 3.39
C SER A 3 14.89 -5.62 3.08
N PRO A 4 14.55 -5.42 1.82
CA PRO A 4 13.20 -5.01 1.48
C PRO A 4 12.19 -6.06 1.91
N ILE A 5 11.04 -5.58 2.35
CA ILE A 5 9.94 -6.45 2.75
C ILE A 5 9.15 -6.84 1.50
N LYS A 6 8.87 -8.14 1.36
CA LYS A 6 8.07 -8.64 0.24
C LYS A 6 6.71 -9.06 0.76
N ILE A 7 5.68 -8.46 0.22
CA ILE A 7 4.31 -8.68 0.66
C ILE A 7 3.46 -9.18 -0.50
N PRO A 8 2.93 -10.41 -0.42
CA PRO A 8 2.05 -10.91 -1.49
C PRO A 8 0.70 -10.20 -1.42
N LEU A 9 0.20 -9.81 -2.57
CA LEU A 9 -1.08 -9.12 -2.66
C LEU A 9 -2.04 -9.93 -3.53
N ASN A 10 -3.32 -9.92 -3.16
CA ASN A 10 -4.33 -10.47 -4.04
C ASN A 10 -4.79 -9.38 -5.02
N HIS A 11 -5.63 -9.77 -5.98
CA HIS A 11 -6.11 -8.86 -7.00
C HIS A 11 -6.85 -7.66 -6.39
N TYR A 12 -7.62 -7.91 -5.35
CA TYR A 12 -8.39 -6.90 -4.66
C TYR A 12 -7.48 -5.85 -4.00
N GLN A 13 -6.45 -6.32 -3.31
CA GLN A 13 -5.51 -5.42 -2.64
C GLN A 13 -4.71 -4.60 -3.64
N LYS A 14 -4.33 -5.23 -4.74
CA LYS A 14 -3.62 -4.53 -5.81
C LYS A 14 -4.50 -3.41 -6.39
N ASN A 15 -5.80 -3.67 -6.58
CA ASN A 15 -6.71 -2.67 -7.10
C ASN A 15 -6.87 -1.47 -6.15
N LEU A 16 -6.83 -1.72 -4.85
CA LEU A 16 -6.87 -0.62 -3.88
C LEU A 16 -5.67 0.29 -4.02
N LEU A 17 -4.50 -0.28 -4.28
CA LEU A 17 -3.28 0.50 -4.45
C LEU A 17 -3.26 1.30 -5.76
N GLU A 18 -4.12 0.94 -6.71
CA GLU A 18 -4.23 1.68 -7.97
C GLU A 18 -5.18 2.87 -7.90
N GLN A 19 -5.91 3.03 -6.79
CA GLN A 19 -6.87 4.13 -6.67
C GLN A 19 -6.18 5.48 -6.82
N LYS A 20 -6.79 6.37 -7.60
CA LYS A 20 -6.22 7.69 -7.86
C LYS A 20 -6.02 8.50 -6.59
N GLU A 21 -6.91 8.33 -5.63
CA GLU A 21 -6.83 9.02 -4.35
C GLU A 21 -5.51 8.72 -3.65
N LEU A 22 -5.03 7.50 -3.78
CA LEU A 22 -3.76 7.10 -3.18
C LEU A 22 -2.57 7.46 -4.06
N THR A 23 -2.64 7.14 -5.36
CA THR A 23 -1.49 7.34 -6.26
C THR A 23 -1.12 8.81 -6.42
N SER A 24 -2.07 9.72 -6.23
CA SER A 24 -1.79 11.15 -6.31
C SER A 24 -1.10 11.68 -5.07
N MET A 25 -1.11 10.96 -3.96
CA MET A 25 -0.55 11.40 -2.69
C MET A 25 0.81 10.79 -2.34
N VAL A 26 1.15 9.66 -2.94
CA VAL A 26 2.38 8.96 -2.57
C VAL A 26 3.62 9.65 -3.12
N GLU A 27 4.72 9.47 -2.40
CA GLU A 27 6.01 10.00 -2.81
C GLU A 27 6.54 9.25 -4.04
N PRO A 28 7.45 9.87 -4.82
CA PRO A 28 7.97 9.25 -6.05
C PRO A 28 8.56 7.86 -5.84
N GLU A 29 9.28 7.64 -4.74
CA GLU A 29 9.89 6.34 -4.45
C GLU A 29 8.83 5.26 -4.28
N ILE A 30 7.76 5.60 -3.57
CA ILE A 30 6.65 4.67 -3.33
C ILE A 30 5.89 4.44 -4.63
N LYS A 31 5.72 5.49 -5.42
CA LYS A 31 5.03 5.39 -6.70
C LYS A 31 5.76 4.43 -7.65
N ILE A 32 7.09 4.47 -7.65
CA ILE A 32 7.90 3.56 -8.45
C ILE A 32 7.67 2.11 -8.02
N ALA A 33 7.67 1.87 -6.70
CA ALA A 33 7.42 0.52 -6.17
C ALA A 33 6.04 0.01 -6.55
N LEU A 34 5.01 0.86 -6.48
CA LEU A 34 3.66 0.49 -6.87
C LEU A 34 3.58 0.20 -8.37
N SER A 35 4.23 1.02 -9.18
CA SER A 35 4.23 0.84 -10.63
C SER A 35 4.85 -0.50 -11.02
N ALA A 36 5.87 -0.95 -10.28
CA ALA A 36 6.49 -2.23 -10.54
C ALA A 36 5.52 -3.39 -10.34
N ILE A 37 4.63 -3.28 -9.35
CA ILE A 37 3.60 -4.29 -9.12
C ILE A 37 2.62 -4.33 -10.31
N PHE A 38 2.18 -3.15 -10.74
CA PHE A 38 1.15 -3.04 -11.78
C PHE A 38 1.64 -3.55 -13.13
N SER A 39 2.92 -3.40 -13.41
CA SER A 39 3.46 -3.77 -14.72
C SER A 39 3.79 -5.25 -14.84
N LYS A 40 3.99 -5.95 -13.73
CA LYS A 40 4.39 -7.36 -13.76
C LYS A 40 3.24 -8.36 -13.85
N GLY A 41 2.04 -7.95 -13.44
CA GLY A 41 0.91 -8.87 -13.39
C GLY A 41 1.00 -9.84 -12.22
N GLU A 42 0.22 -10.89 -12.25
CA GLU A 42 0.16 -11.86 -11.15
C GLU A 42 1.35 -12.81 -11.16
N PRO A 43 1.82 -13.26 -10.00
CA PRO A 43 1.36 -12.83 -8.67
C PRO A 43 1.87 -11.44 -8.31
N TYR A 44 1.02 -10.66 -7.67
CA TYR A 44 1.39 -9.31 -7.24
C TYR A 44 2.19 -9.37 -5.95
N THR A 45 3.35 -8.75 -5.93
CA THR A 45 4.20 -8.69 -4.75
C THR A 45 4.67 -7.27 -4.54
N LEU A 46 4.32 -6.71 -3.40
CA LEU A 46 4.80 -5.40 -3.00
C LEU A 46 6.16 -5.57 -2.35
N CYS A 47 7.16 -4.83 -2.85
CA CYS A 47 8.52 -4.92 -2.34
C CYS A 47 9.01 -3.51 -2.03
N MET A 48 9.31 -3.24 -0.76
CA MET A 48 9.80 -1.93 -0.35
C MET A 48 10.50 -2.00 1.00
N ASP A 49 11.31 -1.00 1.28
CA ASP A 49 11.99 -0.89 2.56
C ASP A 49 10.99 -0.67 3.69
N PRO A 50 11.34 -1.10 4.93
CA PRO A 50 10.44 -0.88 6.07
C PRO A 50 10.02 0.57 6.27
N MET A 51 10.92 1.52 6.03
CA MET A 51 10.61 2.93 6.16
C MET A 51 9.57 3.38 5.14
N ASP A 52 9.73 2.95 3.89
CA ASP A 52 8.77 3.27 2.83
C ASP A 52 7.42 2.61 3.10
N LEU A 53 7.42 1.38 3.60
CA LEU A 53 6.20 0.69 3.95
C LEU A 53 5.46 1.42 5.06
N GLU A 54 6.17 1.88 6.08
CA GLU A 54 5.59 2.64 7.18
C GLU A 54 4.95 3.93 6.66
N ASN A 55 5.64 4.63 5.76
CA ASN A 55 5.11 5.83 5.14
C ASN A 55 3.86 5.55 4.32
N LEU A 56 3.85 4.47 3.58
CA LEU A 56 2.69 4.07 2.79
C LEU A 56 1.49 3.78 3.68
N ILE A 57 1.70 3.02 4.75
CA ILE A 57 0.64 2.70 5.71
C ILE A 57 0.04 3.98 6.29
N GLU A 58 0.91 4.91 6.69
CA GLU A 58 0.47 6.18 7.27
C GLU A 58 -0.35 6.99 6.26
N MET A 59 0.08 7.03 5.02
CA MET A 59 -0.66 7.71 3.96
C MET A 59 -2.03 7.10 3.74
N ILE A 60 -2.10 5.77 3.72
CA ILE A 60 -3.38 5.08 3.52
C ILE A 60 -4.33 5.36 4.68
N TYR A 61 -3.83 5.37 5.92
CA TYR A 61 -4.65 5.73 7.08
C TYR A 61 -5.19 7.14 7.00
N ASN A 62 -4.33 8.09 6.62
CA ASN A 62 -4.76 9.48 6.48
C ASN A 62 -5.81 9.61 5.40
N LEU A 63 -5.62 8.92 4.29
CA LEU A 63 -6.57 8.93 3.19
C LEU A 63 -7.92 8.36 3.63
N ALA A 64 -7.90 7.24 4.33
CA ALA A 64 -9.12 6.58 4.80
C ALA A 64 -9.89 7.44 5.79
N ASN A 65 -9.17 8.17 6.65
CA ASN A 65 -9.80 8.92 7.73
C ASN A 65 -10.21 10.33 7.34
N HIS A 66 -9.52 10.96 6.38
CA HIS A 66 -9.70 12.39 6.11
C HIS A 66 -10.12 12.71 4.68
N GLU A 67 -9.66 11.96 3.71
CA GLU A 67 -9.86 12.31 2.30
C GLU A 67 -10.99 11.55 1.63
N ILE A 68 -11.26 10.32 2.07
CA ILE A 68 -12.27 9.50 1.44
C ILE A 68 -13.59 9.65 2.15
N LYS A 69 -14.59 10.13 1.41
CA LYS A 69 -15.95 10.29 1.94
C LYS A 69 -16.76 9.00 1.89
N ASN A 70 -16.32 8.07 1.04
CA ASN A 70 -16.98 6.78 0.91
C ASN A 70 -16.53 5.86 2.04
N SER A 71 -17.42 5.61 3.00
CA SER A 71 -17.10 4.80 4.18
C SER A 71 -16.69 3.37 3.82
N ARG A 72 -17.25 2.84 2.73
CA ARG A 72 -16.91 1.49 2.29
C ARG A 72 -15.46 1.42 1.82
N LEU A 73 -15.06 2.37 0.99
CA LEU A 73 -13.68 2.42 0.50
C LEU A 73 -12.70 2.70 1.65
N GLY A 74 -13.11 3.57 2.57
CA GLY A 74 -12.29 3.85 3.75
C GLY A 74 -12.03 2.61 4.58
N LYS A 75 -13.05 1.78 4.79
CA LYS A 75 -12.88 0.53 5.52
C LYS A 75 -11.97 -0.45 4.78
N GLN A 76 -12.06 -0.47 3.46
CA GLN A 76 -11.21 -1.33 2.64
C GLN A 76 -9.75 -0.92 2.79
N PHE A 77 -9.47 0.37 2.79
CA PHE A 77 -8.11 0.88 3.01
C PHE A 77 -7.61 0.58 4.42
N GLU A 78 -8.48 0.67 5.43
CA GLU A 78 -8.11 0.32 6.79
C GLU A 78 -7.71 -1.14 6.91
N GLN A 79 -8.45 -2.03 6.24
CA GLN A 79 -8.13 -3.44 6.22
C GLN A 79 -6.80 -3.71 5.53
N LEU A 80 -6.53 -2.97 4.46
CA LEU A 80 -5.25 -3.07 3.77
C LEU A 80 -4.10 -2.64 4.70
N CYS A 81 -4.29 -1.56 5.45
CA CYS A 81 -3.29 -1.11 6.42
C CYS A 81 -2.99 -2.19 7.46
N ALA A 82 -4.04 -2.81 8.00
CA ALA A 82 -3.86 -3.87 8.99
C ALA A 82 -3.06 -5.05 8.42
N TYR A 83 -3.33 -5.38 7.16
CA TYR A 83 -2.60 -6.44 6.47
C TYR A 83 -1.11 -6.08 6.31
N LEU A 84 -0.85 -4.86 5.87
CA LEU A 84 0.52 -4.41 5.65
C LEU A 84 1.31 -4.29 6.96
N GLU A 85 0.64 -3.85 8.03
CA GLU A 85 1.29 -3.71 9.33
C GLU A 85 1.82 -5.02 9.87
N LYS A 86 1.18 -6.14 9.54
CA LYS A 86 1.66 -7.44 9.96
C LYS A 86 3.08 -7.72 9.47
N TYR A 87 3.36 -7.32 8.25
CA TYR A 87 4.68 -7.53 7.67
C TYR A 87 5.72 -6.59 8.25
N LEU A 88 5.29 -5.41 8.64
CA LEU A 88 6.17 -4.44 9.27
C LEU A 88 6.56 -4.92 10.68
N ASP A 89 5.61 -5.47 11.41
CA ASP A 89 5.85 -5.95 12.78
C ASP A 89 6.72 -7.21 12.82
N GLU A 90 6.75 -7.98 11.74
CA GLU A 90 7.56 -9.19 11.66
C GLU A 90 9.05 -8.90 11.45
N GLU A 91 9.39 -7.68 11.18
CA GLU A 91 10.79 -7.25 11.08
C GLU A 91 11.48 -7.19 12.48
#